data_ff25487c0d4d2d00379ca4c527744eb5
#
_entry.id   ff25487c0d4d2d00379ca4c527744eb5
#
_cell.length_a   1.000
_cell.length_b   1.000
_cell.length_c   1.000
_cell.angle_alpha   90.00
_cell.angle_beta   90.00
_cell.angle_gamma   90.00
#
_symmetry.space_group_name_H-M   'P 1'
#
loop_
_entity.id
_entity.type
_entity.pdbx_description
1 polymer ?
#
loop_
_entity_poly.entity_id
_entity_poly.type
_entity_poly.pdbx_seq_one_letter_code
_entity_poly.pdbx_strand_id
1 'polypeptide(L)'
;GDMENIRSAMNQGAFDFTTKPINLEDLERTIEKAAEQIAFIKQAQREHTQLESIQNDLHVAQEIQQTILPKTFPPFPELKSFDLYAYMNAAKYVGGDFYDFFRIDQDRLGFVIADVSGKGVPAAIFMAISRTVIRAIALTENSASMCMQRSNNILCQESVNDMFVTVFYGIL
;
A
#
# COMPACT_ATOMS: atom_id res chain seq x y z
N GLY A 1 -18.62 -47.63 -30.66
CA GLY A 1 -17.86 -47.90 -29.38
C GLY A 1 -16.71 -46.95 -29.13
N ASP A 2 -15.83 -46.70 -30.11
CA ASP A 2 -14.58 -45.95 -29.84
C ASP A 2 -14.81 -44.47 -29.63
N MET A 3 -15.66 -43.81 -30.40
CA MET A 3 -15.95 -42.37 -30.26
C MET A 3 -16.68 -42.03 -28.96
N GLU A 4 -17.49 -42.89 -28.43
CA GLU A 4 -18.21 -42.70 -27.19
C GLU A 4 -17.27 -42.84 -25.97
N ASN A 5 -16.33 -43.77 -26.04
CA ASN A 5 -15.28 -43.95 -25.03
C ASN A 5 -14.29 -42.73 -25.03
N ILE A 6 -13.90 -42.28 -26.19
CA ILE A 6 -13.06 -41.08 -26.33
C ILE A 6 -13.76 -39.84 -25.71
N ARG A 7 -15.03 -39.63 -26.06
CA ARG A 7 -15.82 -38.52 -25.51
C ARG A 7 -15.99 -38.62 -24.01
N SER A 8 -16.19 -39.80 -23.49
CA SER A 8 -16.27 -40.05 -22.04
C SER A 8 -14.94 -39.71 -21.34
N ALA A 9 -13.82 -40.18 -21.88
CA ALA A 9 -12.49 -39.91 -21.33
C ALA A 9 -12.16 -38.41 -21.33
N MET A 10 -12.44 -37.69 -22.43
CA MET A 10 -12.24 -36.24 -22.53
C MET A 10 -13.11 -35.47 -21.51
N ASN A 11 -14.36 -35.89 -21.35
CA ASN A 11 -15.26 -35.31 -20.34
C ASN A 11 -14.80 -35.55 -18.88
N GLN A 12 -14.04 -36.65 -18.67
CA GLN A 12 -13.45 -36.97 -17.36
C GLN A 12 -12.09 -36.30 -17.13
N GLY A 13 -11.63 -35.46 -18.06
CA GLY A 13 -10.42 -34.66 -17.90
C GLY A 13 -9.17 -35.25 -18.55
N ALA A 14 -9.32 -36.24 -19.46
CA ALA A 14 -8.20 -36.64 -20.31
C ALA A 14 -7.74 -35.45 -21.18
N PHE A 15 -6.42 -35.25 -21.22
CA PHE A 15 -5.83 -34.15 -21.98
C PHE A 15 -5.92 -34.37 -23.48
N ASP A 16 -5.63 -35.58 -23.92
CA ASP A 16 -5.68 -36.03 -25.30
C ASP A 16 -5.80 -37.55 -25.38
N PHE A 17 -5.89 -38.13 -26.58
CA PHE A 17 -5.94 -39.58 -26.80
C PHE A 17 -5.04 -39.95 -27.98
N THR A 18 -4.54 -41.18 -27.97
CA THR A 18 -3.82 -41.77 -29.10
C THR A 18 -4.48 -43.04 -29.55
N THR A 19 -4.44 -43.35 -30.86
CA THR A 19 -5.00 -44.58 -31.44
C THR A 19 -3.97 -45.69 -31.51
N LYS A 20 -4.41 -46.94 -31.47
CA LYS A 20 -3.56 -48.12 -31.72
C LYS A 20 -3.56 -48.47 -33.24
N PRO A 21 -2.38 -48.79 -33.84
CA PRO A 21 -1.05 -48.85 -33.24
C PRO A 21 -0.53 -47.46 -32.89
N ILE A 22 0.18 -47.32 -31.74
CA ILE A 22 0.67 -46.04 -31.23
C ILE A 22 1.73 -45.50 -32.19
N ASN A 23 1.49 -44.29 -32.70
CA ASN A 23 2.49 -43.52 -33.41
C ASN A 23 3.34 -42.73 -32.40
N LEU A 24 4.65 -42.99 -32.37
CA LEU A 24 5.57 -42.35 -31.40
C LEU A 24 5.66 -40.87 -31.59
N GLU A 25 5.65 -40.34 -32.82
CA GLU A 25 5.73 -38.89 -33.09
C GLU A 25 4.48 -38.17 -32.59
N ASP A 26 3.30 -38.80 -32.74
CA ASP A 26 2.03 -38.25 -32.28
C ASP A 26 1.95 -38.22 -30.75
N LEU A 27 2.42 -39.32 -30.11
CA LEU A 27 2.51 -39.41 -28.66
C LEU A 27 3.48 -38.35 -28.09
N GLU A 28 4.68 -38.19 -28.69
CA GLU A 28 5.67 -37.21 -28.28
C GLU A 28 5.08 -35.80 -28.36
N ARG A 29 4.43 -35.44 -29.48
CA ARG A 29 3.78 -34.13 -29.63
C ARG A 29 2.68 -33.89 -28.60
N THR A 30 1.92 -34.90 -28.26
CA THR A 30 0.86 -34.81 -27.22
C THR A 30 1.46 -34.60 -25.85
N ILE A 31 2.55 -35.28 -25.53
CA ILE A 31 3.28 -35.12 -24.25
C ILE A 31 3.89 -33.69 -24.16
N GLU A 32 4.51 -33.20 -25.23
CA GLU A 32 5.09 -31.85 -25.27
C GLU A 32 4.00 -30.81 -25.02
N LYS A 33 2.86 -30.87 -25.71
CA LYS A 33 1.73 -29.94 -25.49
C LYS A 33 1.23 -30.02 -24.05
N ALA A 34 1.10 -31.22 -23.48
CA ALA A 34 0.68 -31.37 -22.10
C ALA A 34 1.69 -30.73 -21.11
N ALA A 35 2.98 -30.95 -21.36
CA ALA A 35 4.04 -30.37 -20.55
C ALA A 35 4.06 -28.82 -20.62
N GLU A 36 3.90 -28.24 -21.82
CA GLU A 36 3.79 -26.80 -22.02
C GLU A 36 2.57 -26.22 -21.29
N GLN A 37 1.42 -26.88 -21.38
CA GLN A 37 0.21 -26.41 -20.70
C GLN A 37 0.34 -26.48 -19.17
N ILE A 38 0.94 -27.54 -18.64
CA ILE A 38 1.22 -27.64 -17.20
C ILE A 38 2.20 -26.55 -16.75
N ALA A 39 3.25 -26.27 -17.54
CA ALA A 39 4.19 -25.20 -17.23
C ALA A 39 3.51 -23.85 -17.20
N PHE A 40 2.66 -23.56 -18.18
CA PHE A 40 1.89 -22.31 -18.25
C PHE A 40 0.96 -22.15 -17.03
N ILE A 41 0.19 -23.19 -16.68
CA ILE A 41 -0.71 -23.17 -15.51
C ILE A 41 0.09 -22.91 -14.22
N LYS A 42 1.21 -23.61 -14.05
CA LYS A 42 2.07 -23.42 -12.86
C LYS A 42 2.65 -22.02 -12.77
N GLN A 43 3.03 -21.42 -13.90
CA GLN A 43 3.51 -20.06 -13.93
C GLN A 43 2.40 -19.06 -13.56
N ALA A 44 1.22 -19.18 -14.17
CA ALA A 44 0.08 -18.34 -13.85
C ALA A 44 -0.32 -18.43 -12.36
N GLN A 45 -0.30 -19.64 -11.79
CA GLN A 45 -0.55 -19.82 -10.35
C GLN A 45 0.49 -19.13 -9.46
N ARG A 46 1.78 -19.20 -9.82
CA ARG A 46 2.85 -18.51 -9.07
C ARG A 46 2.67 -16.99 -9.12
N GLU A 47 2.40 -16.45 -10.31
CA GLU A 47 2.16 -15.03 -10.49
C GLU A 47 0.94 -14.55 -9.67
N HIS A 48 -0.13 -15.34 -9.68
CA HIS A 48 -1.33 -15.04 -8.89
C HIS A 48 -1.04 -15.02 -7.39
N THR A 49 -0.34 -16.03 -6.87
CA THR A 49 0.04 -16.09 -5.45
C THR A 49 0.96 -14.93 -5.04
N GLN A 50 1.88 -14.51 -5.93
CA GLN A 50 2.74 -13.35 -5.68
C GLN A 50 1.93 -12.05 -5.62
N LEU A 51 0.97 -11.87 -6.52
CA LEU A 51 0.09 -10.69 -6.52
C LEU A 51 -0.76 -10.63 -5.25
N GLU A 52 -1.33 -11.75 -4.81
CA GLU A 52 -2.09 -11.83 -3.55
C GLU A 52 -1.22 -11.45 -2.34
N SER A 53 0.02 -11.95 -2.29
CA SER A 53 0.96 -11.59 -1.23
C SER A 53 1.25 -10.09 -1.20
N ILE A 54 1.55 -9.48 -2.35
CA ILE A 54 1.82 -8.03 -2.46
C ILE A 54 0.58 -7.22 -2.05
N GLN A 55 -0.61 -7.64 -2.46
CA GLN A 55 -1.86 -6.97 -2.07
C GLN A 55 -2.07 -7.02 -0.55
N ASN A 56 -1.82 -8.17 0.06
CA ASN A 56 -1.90 -8.30 1.51
C ASN A 56 -0.91 -7.39 2.25
N ASP A 57 0.35 -7.32 1.78
CA ASP A 57 1.36 -6.43 2.35
C ASP A 57 0.95 -4.95 2.25
N LEU A 58 0.33 -4.56 1.13
CA LEU A 58 -0.20 -3.20 0.95
C LEU A 58 -1.39 -2.91 1.87
N HIS A 59 -2.25 -3.88 2.15
CA HIS A 59 -3.32 -3.74 3.14
C HIS A 59 -2.77 -3.54 4.54
N VAL A 60 -1.78 -4.33 4.95
CA VAL A 60 -1.11 -4.17 6.24
C VAL A 60 -0.45 -2.79 6.34
N ALA A 61 0.23 -2.34 5.29
CA ALA A 61 0.82 -1.00 5.24
C ALA A 61 -0.24 0.11 5.38
N GLN A 62 -1.41 -0.06 4.76
CA GLN A 62 -2.55 0.86 4.90
C GLN A 62 -3.05 0.93 6.35
N GLU A 63 -3.21 -0.21 7.01
CA GLU A 63 -3.63 -0.26 8.41
C GLU A 63 -2.62 0.45 9.33
N ILE A 64 -1.32 0.19 9.12
CA ILE A 64 -0.25 0.86 9.86
C ILE A 64 -0.32 2.37 9.62
N GLN A 65 -0.41 2.82 8.37
CA GLN A 65 -0.49 4.23 8.03
C GLN A 65 -1.69 4.90 8.69
N GLN A 66 -2.84 4.26 8.65
CA GLN A 66 -4.04 4.77 9.29
C GLN A 66 -3.93 4.85 10.82
N THR A 67 -3.15 3.97 11.48
CA THR A 67 -2.94 4.04 12.93
C THR A 67 -2.04 5.19 13.36
N ILE A 68 -1.21 5.70 12.46
CA ILE A 68 -0.37 6.87 12.72
C ILE A 68 -1.21 8.15 12.82
N LEU A 69 -2.31 8.24 12.08
CA LEU A 69 -3.18 9.42 12.06
C LEU A 69 -4.17 9.42 13.23
N PRO A 70 -4.51 10.60 13.78
CA PRO A 70 -5.56 10.71 14.79
C PRO A 70 -6.91 10.23 14.25
N LYS A 71 -7.58 9.31 14.97
CA LYS A 71 -8.87 8.72 14.56
C LYS A 71 -10.03 9.05 15.49
N THR A 72 -9.75 9.50 16.71
CA THR A 72 -10.79 9.77 17.71
C THR A 72 -11.25 11.21 17.61
N PHE A 73 -12.56 11.41 17.47
CA PHE A 73 -13.18 12.74 17.40
C PHE A 73 -14.35 12.85 18.38
N PRO A 74 -14.50 13.96 19.14
CA PRO A 74 -13.53 15.06 19.22
C PRO A 74 -12.23 14.60 19.91
N PRO A 75 -11.06 15.06 19.43
CA PRO A 75 -9.77 14.61 19.99
C PRO A 75 -9.49 15.15 21.40
N PHE A 76 -10.11 16.28 21.73
CA PHE A 76 -9.97 16.97 23.02
C PHE A 76 -11.35 17.33 23.56
N PRO A 77 -12.10 16.35 24.11
CA PRO A 77 -13.50 16.56 24.52
C PRO A 77 -13.67 17.58 25.67
N GLU A 78 -12.59 17.87 26.38
CA GLU A 78 -12.55 18.88 27.44
C GLU A 78 -12.50 20.33 26.90
N LEU A 79 -12.04 20.54 25.68
CA LEU A 79 -11.98 21.87 25.03
C LEU A 79 -13.30 22.18 24.35
N LYS A 80 -14.06 23.16 24.90
CA LYS A 80 -15.40 23.54 24.41
C LYS A 80 -15.40 24.74 23.51
N SER A 81 -14.25 25.38 23.27
CA SER A 81 -14.11 26.63 22.51
C SER A 81 -14.11 26.42 21.00
N PHE A 82 -13.88 25.18 20.52
CA PHE A 82 -13.88 24.83 19.10
C PHE A 82 -14.21 23.37 18.91
N ASP A 83 -14.65 23.03 17.69
CA ASP A 83 -14.77 21.67 17.20
C ASP A 83 -13.65 21.36 16.20
N LEU A 84 -13.08 20.16 16.30
CA LEU A 84 -12.03 19.69 15.40
C LEU A 84 -12.42 18.35 14.79
N TYR A 85 -12.40 18.31 13.48
CA TYR A 85 -12.64 17.10 12.70
C TYR A 85 -11.68 17.05 11.52
N ALA A 86 -11.20 15.86 11.17
CA ALA A 86 -10.39 15.63 9.99
C ALA A 86 -10.75 14.28 9.36
N TYR A 87 -10.61 14.22 8.05
CA TYR A 87 -10.86 13.01 7.26
C TYR A 87 -9.83 12.93 6.13
N MET A 88 -9.35 11.73 5.88
CA MET A 88 -8.46 11.44 4.76
C MET A 88 -8.87 10.12 4.10
N ASN A 89 -8.87 10.13 2.78
CA ASN A 89 -9.09 8.93 1.97
C ASN A 89 -8.00 8.84 0.90
N ALA A 90 -7.09 7.90 1.05
CA ALA A 90 -6.02 7.70 0.09
C ALA A 90 -6.56 7.18 -1.25
N ALA A 91 -6.06 7.70 -2.37
CA ALA A 91 -6.46 7.27 -3.71
C ALA A 91 -5.96 5.85 -4.08
N LYS A 92 -4.98 5.34 -3.35
CA LYS A 92 -4.44 3.97 -3.43
C LYS A 92 -4.49 3.34 -2.03
N TYR A 93 -3.94 2.13 -1.87
CA TYR A 93 -3.83 1.49 -0.56
C TYR A 93 -3.15 2.40 0.47
N VAL A 94 -2.05 3.06 0.07
CA VAL A 94 -1.31 4.02 0.89
C VAL A 94 -1.07 5.32 0.14
N GLY A 95 -0.92 6.45 0.86
CA GLY A 95 -0.79 7.78 0.27
C GLY A 95 0.24 8.66 0.97
N GLY A 96 0.51 9.82 0.36
CA GLY A 96 1.41 10.85 0.87
C GLY A 96 0.73 11.89 1.75
N ASP A 97 -0.58 12.09 1.57
CA ASP A 97 -1.36 13.06 2.32
C ASP A 97 -1.45 12.67 3.80
N PHE A 98 -1.46 13.68 4.67
CA PHE A 98 -1.75 13.45 6.09
C PHE A 98 -2.26 14.71 6.79
N TYR A 99 -2.92 14.47 7.90
CA TYR A 99 -3.21 15.49 8.91
C TYR A 99 -2.68 15.02 10.26
N ASP A 100 -2.41 15.96 11.15
CA ASP A 100 -2.13 15.67 12.55
C ASP A 100 -2.62 16.83 13.43
N PHE A 101 -3.00 16.51 14.65
CA PHE A 101 -3.27 17.49 15.68
C PHE A 101 -2.86 16.90 17.04
N PHE A 102 -2.27 17.74 17.87
CA PHE A 102 -1.68 17.34 19.13
C PHE A 102 -1.53 18.52 20.07
N ARG A 103 -1.59 18.24 21.36
CA ARG A 103 -1.24 19.22 22.37
C ARG A 103 0.26 19.46 22.34
N ILE A 104 0.65 20.73 22.27
CA ILE A 104 2.03 21.17 22.47
C ILE A 104 2.26 21.31 23.98
N ASP A 105 1.33 21.98 24.68
CA ASP A 105 1.28 22.11 26.12
C ASP A 105 -0.17 22.29 26.61
N GLN A 106 -0.36 22.88 27.81
CA GLN A 106 -1.70 23.08 28.38
C GLN A 106 -2.56 24.06 27.58
N ASP A 107 -1.94 25.06 26.95
CA ASP A 107 -2.61 26.20 26.33
C ASP A 107 -2.49 26.20 24.79
N ARG A 108 -1.63 25.34 24.21
CA ARG A 108 -1.35 25.36 22.78
C ARG A 108 -1.65 24.04 22.10
N LEU A 109 -2.32 24.12 20.98
CA LEU A 109 -2.62 23.02 20.09
C LEU A 109 -1.89 23.21 18.75
N GLY A 110 -1.12 22.21 18.35
CA GLY A 110 -0.56 22.13 17.01
C GLY A 110 -1.47 21.36 16.05
N PHE A 111 -1.62 21.86 14.83
CA PHE A 111 -2.32 21.15 13.76
C PHE A 111 -1.57 21.26 12.44
N VAL A 112 -1.61 20.15 11.69
CA VAL A 112 -0.87 19.96 10.44
C VAL A 112 -1.81 19.42 9.38
N ILE A 113 -1.69 19.95 8.15
CA ILE A 113 -2.19 19.35 6.93
C ILE A 113 -1.04 19.36 5.94
N ALA A 114 -0.79 18.22 5.31
CA ALA A 114 0.36 18.07 4.44
C ALA A 114 0.13 17.08 3.30
N ASP A 115 0.83 17.32 2.19
CA ASP A 115 0.81 16.49 0.98
C ASP A 115 2.25 16.24 0.52
N VAL A 116 2.61 14.97 0.42
CA VAL A 116 3.92 14.50 -0.05
C VAL A 116 3.89 14.29 -1.56
N SER A 117 4.92 14.75 -2.22
CA SER A 117 5.12 14.51 -3.66
C SER A 117 5.16 13.02 -4.01
N GLY A 118 4.55 12.66 -5.14
CA GLY A 118 4.52 11.27 -5.60
C GLY A 118 3.30 10.48 -5.13
N LYS A 119 3.35 9.15 -5.20
CA LYS A 119 2.21 8.24 -4.91
C LYS A 119 2.70 6.88 -4.41
N GLY A 120 1.82 6.18 -3.68
CA GLY A 120 2.05 4.81 -3.24
C GLY A 120 3.08 4.70 -2.11
N VAL A 121 3.79 3.60 -2.06
CA VAL A 121 4.66 3.24 -0.93
C VAL A 121 5.75 4.27 -0.63
N PRO A 122 6.51 4.81 -1.61
CA PRO A 122 7.51 5.83 -1.32
C PRO A 122 6.92 7.08 -0.64
N ALA A 123 5.80 7.58 -1.16
CA ALA A 123 5.11 8.74 -0.59
C ALA A 123 4.60 8.44 0.83
N ALA A 124 4.08 7.25 1.07
CA ALA A 124 3.61 6.83 2.38
C ALA A 124 4.72 6.73 3.44
N ILE A 125 5.89 6.26 3.04
CA ILE A 125 7.06 6.21 3.93
C ILE A 125 7.52 7.63 4.27
N PHE A 126 7.67 8.50 3.25
CA PHE A 126 8.10 9.87 3.48
C PHE A 126 7.06 10.69 4.27
N MET A 127 5.77 10.38 4.12
CA MET A 127 4.69 10.90 4.96
C MET A 127 4.89 10.57 6.44
N ALA A 128 5.15 9.30 6.75
CA ALA A 128 5.34 8.86 8.14
C ALA A 128 6.57 9.52 8.78
N ILE A 129 7.66 9.68 8.02
CA ILE A 129 8.86 10.40 8.46
C ILE A 129 8.54 11.89 8.68
N SER A 130 7.94 12.55 7.68
CA SER A 130 7.60 13.97 7.73
C SER A 130 6.70 14.30 8.93
N ARG A 131 5.62 13.55 9.10
CA ARG A 131 4.69 13.70 10.22
C ARG A 131 5.42 13.54 11.56
N THR A 132 6.27 12.52 11.69
CA THR A 132 6.99 12.24 12.94
C THR A 132 7.99 13.34 13.27
N VAL A 133 8.77 13.80 12.28
CA VAL A 133 9.73 14.88 12.45
C VAL A 133 9.04 16.19 12.84
N ILE A 134 7.98 16.58 12.12
CA ILE A 134 7.22 17.81 12.40
C ILE A 134 6.67 17.77 13.83
N ARG A 135 6.02 16.67 14.21
CA ARG A 135 5.44 16.52 15.55
C ARG A 135 6.50 16.56 16.66
N ALA A 136 7.62 15.87 16.49
CA ALA A 136 8.69 15.83 17.47
C ALA A 136 9.30 17.23 17.71
N ILE A 137 9.50 17.99 16.65
CA ILE A 137 10.04 19.34 16.73
C ILE A 137 9.00 20.31 17.31
N ALA A 138 7.74 20.20 16.89
CA ALA A 138 6.65 21.05 17.38
C ALA A 138 6.46 20.97 18.90
N LEU A 139 6.75 19.83 19.52
CA LEU A 139 6.68 19.67 20.98
C LEU A 139 7.81 20.39 21.73
N THR A 140 8.86 20.80 21.04
CA THR A 140 10.03 21.46 21.64
C THR A 140 10.19 22.91 21.20
N GLU A 141 9.53 23.31 20.11
CA GLU A 141 9.63 24.67 19.55
C GLU A 141 8.40 25.53 19.89
N ASN A 142 8.66 26.78 20.21
CA ASN A 142 7.60 27.73 20.55
C ASN A 142 7.05 28.49 19.33
N SER A 143 7.70 28.38 18.20
CA SER A 143 7.36 29.12 16.97
C SER A 143 7.07 28.17 15.82
N ALA A 144 5.96 28.38 15.13
CA ALA A 144 5.63 27.64 13.93
C ALA A 144 6.70 27.78 12.84
N SER A 145 7.26 28.97 12.69
CA SER A 145 8.35 29.23 11.73
C SER A 145 9.61 28.44 12.06
N MET A 146 10.03 28.43 13.33
CA MET A 146 11.20 27.64 13.75
C MET A 146 10.96 26.15 13.64
N CYS A 147 9.76 25.69 13.95
CA CYS A 147 9.36 24.29 13.76
C CYS A 147 9.51 23.87 12.29
N MET A 148 8.96 24.66 11.36
CA MET A 148 9.06 24.37 9.92
C MET A 148 10.49 24.44 9.41
N GLN A 149 11.28 25.43 9.83
CA GLN A 149 12.68 25.54 9.43
C GLN A 149 13.51 24.33 9.87
N ARG A 150 13.38 23.91 11.12
CA ARG A 150 14.11 22.75 11.65
C ARG A 150 13.64 21.44 11.00
N SER A 151 12.34 21.29 10.83
CA SER A 151 11.77 20.13 10.13
C SER A 151 12.30 20.04 8.70
N ASN A 152 12.29 21.16 7.96
CA ASN A 152 12.83 21.22 6.61
C ASN A 152 14.32 20.81 6.56
N ASN A 153 15.14 21.32 7.48
CA ASN A 153 16.56 21.00 7.50
C ASN A 153 16.82 19.49 7.71
N ILE A 154 16.02 18.82 8.54
CA ILE A 154 16.12 17.38 8.76
C ILE A 154 15.62 16.63 7.54
N LEU A 155 14.42 16.96 7.03
CA LEU A 155 13.81 16.26 5.92
C LEU A 155 14.62 16.37 4.62
N CYS A 156 15.28 17.52 4.39
CA CYS A 156 16.16 17.68 3.23
C CYS A 156 17.41 16.79 3.30
N GLN A 157 17.91 16.47 4.49
CA GLN A 157 19.05 15.55 4.65
C GLN A 157 18.66 14.09 4.40
N GLU A 158 17.41 13.74 4.71
CA GLU A 158 16.87 12.37 4.60
C GLU A 158 16.11 12.13 3.28
N SER A 159 15.94 13.18 2.45
CA SER A 159 15.16 13.08 1.21
C SER A 159 15.88 12.23 0.17
N VAL A 160 15.16 11.25 -0.37
CA VAL A 160 15.61 10.39 -1.46
C VAL A 160 14.75 10.70 -2.70
N ASN A 161 15.36 10.71 -3.88
CA ASN A 161 14.67 10.93 -5.16
C ASN A 161 13.91 12.25 -5.27
N ASP A 162 14.46 13.34 -4.72
CA ASP A 162 13.89 14.70 -4.78
C ASP A 162 12.45 14.79 -4.21
N MET A 163 12.11 13.92 -3.27
CA MET A 163 10.80 13.95 -2.61
C MET A 163 10.70 15.19 -1.71
N PHE A 164 9.54 15.81 -1.73
CA PHE A 164 9.21 16.94 -0.87
C PHE A 164 7.81 16.81 -0.29
N VAL A 165 7.52 17.63 0.71
CA VAL A 165 6.21 17.72 1.35
C VAL A 165 5.77 19.17 1.40
N THR A 166 4.54 19.46 0.98
CA THR A 166 3.88 20.74 1.21
C THR A 166 3.15 20.66 2.54
N VAL A 167 3.35 21.66 3.41
CA VAL A 167 2.86 21.62 4.79
C VAL A 167 2.17 22.93 5.15
N PHE A 168 0.99 22.82 5.72
CA PHE A 168 0.38 23.85 6.54
C PHE A 168 0.47 23.44 8.00
N TYR A 169 1.19 24.21 8.81
CA TYR A 169 1.31 24.01 10.26
C TYR A 169 0.85 25.25 10.99
N GLY A 170 -0.05 25.09 11.95
CA GLY A 170 -0.57 26.15 12.79
C GLY A 170 -0.49 25.80 14.27
N ILE A 171 -0.43 26.83 15.09
CA ILE A 171 -0.52 26.79 16.56
C ILE A 171 -1.73 27.62 16.95
N LEU A 172 -2.68 26.99 17.64
CA LEU A 172 -3.86 27.61 18.24
C LEU A 172 -3.66 27.70 19.74
#